data_c740bc9798a9da08da688e267f1ef466
#
_entry.id   c740bc9798a9da08da688e267f1ef466
#
_cell.length_a   1.000
_cell.length_b   1.000
_cell.length_c   1.000
_cell.angle_alpha   90.00
_cell.angle_beta   90.00
_cell.angle_gamma   90.00
#
_symmetry.space_group_name_H-M   'P 1'
#
loop_
_entity.id
_entity.type
_entity.pdbx_description
1 polymer ?
#
loop_
_entity_poly.entity_id
_entity_poly.type
_entity_poly.pdbx_seq_one_letter_code
_entity_poly.pdbx_strand_id
1 'polypeptide(L)'
;MNYIFDVDGTLTPSRMRIDKEFKEFFLEFIKKNNVYLATGSDYIKTVEQLGTEICESVTKCYNCCGNSVWKNGEEIFRSDWTLSDELDKWLKKELKKSKFDIRTGNHIEQRPGLVNFSIVGRNASFEERFIYTQWDEQVEERRTIARAFNQQFAYYKAQVAGETGLDIMPIGYDKRQIADDIEGPIIFFGDKMAHGGNDYPLAEVIQYRENSWNYEVKSWKDTHKILISLSYNGLQ
;
A
#
# COMPACT_ATOMS: atom_id res chain seq x y z
N MET A 1 -21.88 7.44 -0.08
CA MET A 1 -20.45 7.88 -0.11
C MET A 1 -19.56 6.66 -0.01
N ASN A 2 -18.50 6.59 -0.81
CA ASN A 2 -17.51 5.50 -0.75
C ASN A 2 -16.28 5.97 0.01
N TYR A 3 -15.81 5.16 0.96
CA TYR A 3 -14.63 5.46 1.75
C TYR A 3 -13.53 4.46 1.43
N ILE A 4 -12.38 4.92 0.97
CA ILE A 4 -11.19 4.08 0.74
C ILE A 4 -10.17 4.39 1.82
N PHE A 5 -9.58 3.35 2.40
CA PHE A 5 -8.52 3.48 3.39
C PHE A 5 -7.28 2.69 2.96
N ASP A 6 -6.13 3.35 2.96
CA ASP A 6 -4.87 2.63 3.10
C ASP A 6 -4.80 1.97 4.49
N VAL A 7 -3.91 1.01 4.68
CA VAL A 7 -3.79 0.24 5.93
C VAL A 7 -2.60 0.70 6.76
N ASP A 8 -1.38 0.58 6.21
CA ASP A 8 -0.14 0.88 6.91
C ASP A 8 0.06 2.40 7.11
N GLY A 9 0.08 2.88 8.35
CA GLY A 9 0.17 4.31 8.66
C GLY A 9 -1.18 5.04 8.68
N THR A 10 -2.24 4.41 8.17
CA THR A 10 -3.58 4.99 8.03
C THR A 10 -4.61 4.38 8.98
N LEU A 11 -4.76 3.05 9.00
CA LEU A 11 -5.62 2.33 9.95
C LEU A 11 -4.84 1.65 11.08
N THR A 12 -3.57 1.36 10.84
CA THR A 12 -2.66 0.74 11.81
C THR A 12 -1.31 1.43 11.77
N PRO A 13 -0.49 1.35 12.83
CA PRO A 13 0.95 1.55 12.65
C PRO A 13 1.49 0.51 11.66
N SER A 14 2.51 0.87 10.88
CA SER A 14 3.04 -0.01 9.83
C SER A 14 3.31 -1.42 10.35
N ARG A 15 2.69 -2.42 9.70
CA ARG A 15 2.79 -3.85 10.02
C ARG A 15 2.33 -4.26 11.43
N MET A 16 1.69 -3.38 12.14
CA MET A 16 1.13 -3.69 13.47
C MET A 16 -0.37 -3.95 13.39
N ARG A 17 -0.91 -4.55 14.42
CA ARG A 17 -2.34 -4.76 14.54
C ARG A 17 -3.05 -3.46 14.80
N ILE A 18 -4.30 -3.39 14.35
CA ILE A 18 -5.21 -2.29 14.64
C ILE A 18 -5.42 -2.15 16.15
N ASP A 19 -5.49 -0.92 16.62
CA ASP A 19 -5.86 -0.62 18.00
C ASP A 19 -7.26 -1.17 18.32
N LYS A 20 -7.46 -1.69 19.54
CA LYS A 20 -8.70 -2.36 19.92
C LYS A 20 -9.91 -1.42 19.91
N GLU A 21 -9.77 -0.24 20.49
CA GLU A 21 -10.88 0.73 20.58
C GLU A 21 -11.21 1.29 19.19
N PHE A 22 -10.19 1.56 18.39
CA PHE A 22 -10.38 2.01 17.02
C PHE A 22 -11.02 0.90 16.15
N LYS A 23 -10.68 -0.36 16.35
CA LYS A 23 -11.34 -1.49 15.67
C LYS A 23 -12.85 -1.50 15.93
N GLU A 24 -13.25 -1.38 17.18
CA GLU A 24 -14.68 -1.38 17.57
C GLU A 24 -15.42 -0.21 16.88
N PHE A 25 -14.85 0.99 16.92
CA PHE A 25 -15.38 2.15 16.21
C PHE A 25 -15.46 1.92 14.69
N PHE A 26 -14.40 1.39 14.09
CA PHE A 26 -14.31 1.20 12.64
C PHE A 26 -15.29 0.14 12.12
N LEU A 27 -15.56 -0.91 12.89
CA LEU A 27 -16.60 -1.89 12.58
C LEU A 27 -18.01 -1.24 12.57
N GLU A 28 -18.31 -0.35 13.52
CA GLU A 28 -19.58 0.39 13.50
C GLU A 28 -19.66 1.38 12.32
N PHE A 29 -18.53 1.95 11.91
CA PHE A 29 -18.45 2.81 10.72
C PHE A 29 -18.71 2.02 9.43
N ILE A 30 -18.14 0.82 9.29
CA ILE A 30 -18.32 -0.08 8.12
C ILE A 30 -19.80 -0.44 7.94
N LYS A 31 -20.55 -0.71 9.03
CA LYS A 31 -21.97 -1.05 8.96
C LYS A 31 -22.86 0.02 8.29
N LYS A 32 -22.42 1.27 8.31
CA LYS A 32 -23.18 2.44 7.86
C LYS A 32 -22.68 3.01 6.52
N ASN A 33 -21.53 2.56 6.03
CA ASN A 33 -20.84 3.14 4.89
C ASN A 33 -20.29 2.08 3.93
N ASN A 34 -20.12 2.45 2.67
CA ASN A 34 -19.38 1.63 1.71
C ASN A 34 -17.88 1.83 1.96
N VAL A 35 -17.24 0.86 2.55
CA VAL A 35 -15.83 0.92 2.93
C VAL A 35 -15.00 -0.03 2.09
N TYR A 36 -13.86 0.46 1.62
CA TYR A 36 -12.88 -0.27 0.82
C TYR A 36 -11.50 -0.15 1.46
N LEU A 37 -10.72 -1.22 1.41
CA LEU A 37 -9.30 -1.21 1.80
C LEU A 37 -8.43 -1.18 0.56
N ALA A 38 -7.33 -0.38 0.56
CA ALA A 38 -6.41 -0.22 -0.55
C ALA A 38 -4.97 -0.29 -0.06
N THR A 39 -4.34 -1.47 -0.13
CA THR A 39 -2.99 -1.69 0.41
C THR A 39 -2.03 -2.33 -0.58
N GLY A 40 -0.72 -2.06 -0.43
CA GLY A 40 0.35 -2.79 -1.12
C GLY A 40 0.61 -4.19 -0.55
N SER A 41 0.05 -4.52 0.62
CA SER A 41 0.18 -5.83 1.26
C SER A 41 -0.70 -6.89 0.60
N ASP A 42 -0.35 -8.17 0.77
CA ASP A 42 -1.22 -9.29 0.44
C ASP A 42 -2.37 -9.44 1.46
N TYR A 43 -3.39 -10.25 1.11
CA TYR A 43 -4.58 -10.42 1.95
C TYR A 43 -4.26 -11.04 3.32
N ILE A 44 -3.33 -11.98 3.38
CA ILE A 44 -2.95 -12.64 4.64
C ILE A 44 -2.41 -11.60 5.63
N LYS A 45 -1.51 -10.73 5.19
CA LYS A 45 -0.99 -9.64 6.04
C LYS A 45 -2.05 -8.63 6.43
N THR A 46 -2.98 -8.32 5.53
CA THR A 46 -4.09 -7.42 5.83
C THR A 46 -4.98 -8.01 6.93
N VAL A 47 -5.27 -9.32 6.87
CA VAL A 47 -6.00 -10.03 7.92
C VAL A 47 -5.23 -10.09 9.24
N GLU A 48 -3.91 -10.29 9.21
CA GLU A 48 -3.06 -10.23 10.42
C GLU A 48 -3.12 -8.87 11.13
N GLN A 49 -3.22 -7.77 10.35
CA GLN A 49 -3.27 -6.41 10.87
C GLN A 49 -4.67 -6.00 11.35
N LEU A 50 -5.70 -6.24 10.54
CA LEU A 50 -7.06 -5.73 10.78
C LEU A 50 -8.00 -6.77 11.40
N GLY A 51 -7.69 -8.05 11.23
CA GLY A 51 -8.55 -9.17 11.58
C GLY A 51 -9.55 -9.53 10.49
N THR A 52 -9.95 -10.80 10.47
CA THR A 52 -10.90 -11.38 9.50
C THR A 52 -12.22 -10.59 9.47
N GLU A 53 -12.71 -10.21 10.65
CA GLU A 53 -13.99 -9.51 10.80
C GLU A 53 -14.06 -8.20 10.00
N ILE A 54 -13.02 -7.33 10.04
CA ILE A 54 -12.96 -6.12 9.21
C ILE A 54 -12.85 -6.50 7.74
N CYS A 55 -11.92 -7.40 7.38
CA CYS A 55 -11.65 -7.75 5.99
C CYS A 55 -12.85 -8.37 5.27
N GLU A 56 -13.73 -9.08 5.99
CA GLU A 56 -14.96 -9.66 5.45
C GLU A 56 -16.14 -8.68 5.48
N SER A 57 -16.12 -7.68 6.38
CA SER A 57 -17.21 -6.70 6.51
C SER A 57 -17.11 -5.54 5.52
N VAL A 58 -15.92 -5.23 4.98
CA VAL A 58 -15.75 -4.17 3.98
C VAL A 58 -16.29 -4.59 2.62
N THR A 59 -16.64 -3.61 1.79
CA THR A 59 -17.20 -3.84 0.44
C THR A 59 -16.23 -4.63 -0.43
N LYS A 60 -14.93 -4.26 -0.43
CA LYS A 60 -13.82 -4.99 -1.07
C LYS A 60 -12.50 -4.66 -0.38
N CYS A 61 -11.58 -5.64 -0.38
CA CYS A 61 -10.17 -5.44 -0.05
C CYS A 61 -9.34 -5.46 -1.33
N TYR A 62 -8.77 -4.32 -1.69
CA TYR A 62 -7.81 -4.21 -2.78
C TYR A 62 -6.40 -4.39 -2.23
N ASN A 63 -5.89 -5.59 -2.36
CA ASN A 63 -4.54 -5.98 -1.96
C ASN A 63 -3.56 -5.86 -3.13
N CYS A 64 -2.26 -5.84 -2.84
CA CYS A 64 -1.22 -5.70 -3.87
C CYS A 64 -1.51 -4.54 -4.84
N CYS A 65 -1.90 -3.38 -4.30
CA CYS A 65 -2.26 -2.18 -5.07
C CYS A 65 -3.47 -2.36 -6.02
N GLY A 66 -4.40 -3.27 -5.70
CA GLY A 66 -5.56 -3.60 -6.55
C GLY A 66 -5.34 -4.82 -7.46
N ASN A 67 -4.16 -5.44 -7.40
CA ASN A 67 -3.83 -6.61 -8.23
C ASN A 67 -4.31 -7.95 -7.63
N SER A 68 -4.85 -7.92 -6.43
CA SER A 68 -5.58 -9.02 -5.78
C SER A 68 -6.76 -8.41 -5.04
N VAL A 69 -7.98 -8.77 -5.43
CA VAL A 69 -9.21 -8.19 -4.89
C VAL A 69 -10.01 -9.26 -4.17
N TRP A 70 -10.40 -8.97 -2.95
CA TRP A 70 -11.13 -9.87 -2.06
C TRP A 70 -12.46 -9.27 -1.66
N LYS A 71 -13.48 -10.12 -1.55
CA LYS A 71 -14.82 -9.77 -1.08
C LYS A 71 -15.35 -10.90 -0.22
N ASN A 72 -15.84 -10.61 0.98
CA ASN A 72 -16.39 -11.60 1.92
C ASN A 72 -15.44 -12.80 2.16
N GLY A 73 -14.12 -12.56 2.21
CA GLY A 73 -13.13 -13.62 2.42
C GLY A 73 -12.77 -14.44 1.16
N GLU A 74 -13.36 -14.15 0.01
CA GLU A 74 -13.08 -14.82 -1.26
C GLU A 74 -12.27 -13.92 -2.21
N GLU A 75 -11.25 -14.47 -2.86
CA GLU A 75 -10.49 -13.75 -3.90
C GLU A 75 -11.30 -13.75 -5.21
N ILE A 76 -11.77 -12.57 -5.61
CA ILE A 76 -12.59 -12.39 -6.82
C ILE A 76 -11.79 -11.93 -8.04
N PHE A 77 -10.56 -11.45 -7.84
CA PHE A 77 -9.62 -11.09 -8.89
C PHE A 77 -8.19 -11.29 -8.44
N ARG A 78 -7.36 -11.78 -9.33
CA ARG A 78 -5.90 -11.89 -9.16
C ARG A 78 -5.21 -11.63 -10.49
N SER A 79 -4.27 -10.69 -10.50
CA SER A 79 -3.39 -10.47 -11.64
C SER A 79 -2.45 -11.66 -11.84
N ASP A 80 -2.27 -12.09 -13.08
CA ASP A 80 -1.38 -13.17 -13.52
C ASP A 80 0.02 -12.68 -13.92
N TRP A 81 0.28 -11.36 -13.82
CA TRP A 81 1.58 -10.80 -14.17
C TRP A 81 2.70 -11.37 -13.29
N THR A 82 3.79 -11.78 -13.93
CA THR A 82 4.98 -12.31 -13.28
C THR A 82 6.24 -11.59 -13.74
N LEU A 83 7.25 -11.56 -12.88
CA LEU A 83 8.55 -10.96 -13.14
C LEU A 83 9.24 -11.67 -14.33
N SER A 84 9.66 -10.91 -15.34
CA SER A 84 10.44 -11.45 -16.46
C SER A 84 11.89 -11.72 -16.06
N ASP A 85 12.55 -12.62 -16.79
CA ASP A 85 13.98 -12.92 -16.59
C ASP A 85 14.88 -11.69 -16.72
N GLU A 86 14.51 -10.75 -17.59
CA GLU A 86 15.26 -9.50 -17.79
C GLU A 86 15.20 -8.63 -16.53
N LEU A 87 14.01 -8.41 -15.98
CA LEU A 87 13.81 -7.63 -14.76
C LEU A 87 14.47 -8.31 -13.56
N ASP A 88 14.33 -9.63 -13.42
CA ASP A 88 14.98 -10.40 -12.34
C ASP A 88 16.52 -10.27 -12.38
N LYS A 89 17.11 -10.41 -13.57
CA LYS A 89 18.56 -10.22 -13.74
C LYS A 89 19.00 -8.80 -13.37
N TRP A 90 18.22 -7.80 -13.75
CA TRP A 90 18.52 -6.41 -13.42
C TRP A 90 18.47 -6.19 -11.90
N LEU A 91 17.41 -6.66 -11.22
CA LEU A 91 17.27 -6.53 -9.77
C LEU A 91 18.40 -7.24 -9.02
N LYS A 92 18.77 -8.44 -9.43
CA LYS A 92 19.92 -9.16 -8.86
C LYS A 92 21.26 -8.42 -9.05
N LYS A 93 21.39 -7.67 -10.16
CA LYS A 93 22.56 -6.82 -10.38
C LYS A 93 22.56 -5.62 -9.44
N GLU A 94 21.42 -4.95 -9.25
CA GLU A 94 21.31 -3.83 -8.31
C GLU A 94 21.53 -4.27 -6.86
N LEU A 95 21.02 -5.44 -6.48
CA LEU A 95 21.28 -6.03 -5.17
C LEU A 95 22.78 -6.21 -4.89
N LYS A 96 23.55 -6.65 -5.91
CA LYS A 96 25.01 -6.82 -5.80
C LYS A 96 25.78 -5.50 -5.75
N LYS A 97 25.24 -4.41 -6.30
CA LYS A 97 25.88 -3.08 -6.30
C LYS A 97 25.72 -2.35 -4.97
N SER A 98 24.69 -2.71 -4.22
CA SER A 98 24.42 -2.03 -2.94
C SER A 98 25.60 -2.18 -1.99
N LYS A 99 25.92 -1.08 -1.30
CA LYS A 99 26.98 -1.00 -0.29
C LYS A 99 26.46 -1.32 1.12
N PHE A 100 25.18 -1.55 1.28
CA PHE A 100 24.62 -2.00 2.55
C PHE A 100 24.95 -3.47 2.76
N ASP A 101 25.49 -3.84 3.90
CA ASP A 101 26.10 -5.17 4.11
C ASP A 101 25.11 -6.25 4.54
N ILE A 102 24.05 -5.87 5.29
CA ILE A 102 23.08 -6.84 5.83
C ILE A 102 22.18 -7.36 4.71
N ARG A 103 22.09 -8.67 4.58
CA ARG A 103 21.30 -9.41 3.59
C ARG A 103 20.57 -10.55 4.26
N THR A 104 19.24 -10.45 4.43
CA THR A 104 18.49 -11.42 5.22
C THR A 104 17.33 -12.00 4.43
N GLY A 105 17.46 -13.26 4.03
CA GLY A 105 16.43 -14.05 3.37
C GLY A 105 16.13 -13.63 1.93
N ASN A 106 14.85 -13.58 1.57
CA ASN A 106 14.42 -13.28 0.20
C ASN A 106 14.50 -11.77 -0.10
N HIS A 107 15.07 -11.41 -1.24
CA HIS A 107 15.22 -10.02 -1.68
C HIS A 107 14.22 -9.61 -2.78
N ILE A 108 13.66 -10.58 -3.50
CA ILE A 108 12.72 -10.39 -4.61
C ILE A 108 11.50 -11.24 -4.32
N GLU A 109 10.40 -10.60 -3.95
CA GLU A 109 9.15 -11.28 -3.57
C GLU A 109 8.09 -11.01 -4.64
N GLN A 110 7.76 -12.04 -5.43
CA GLN A 110 6.63 -11.98 -6.38
C GLN A 110 5.31 -11.95 -5.61
N ARG A 111 4.44 -11.02 -5.97
CA ARG A 111 3.06 -10.91 -5.53
C ARG A 111 2.14 -10.80 -6.73
N PRO A 112 0.84 -10.92 -6.58
CA PRO A 112 -0.10 -10.60 -7.66
C PRO A 112 0.19 -9.20 -8.23
N GLY A 113 0.45 -9.13 -9.54
CA GLY A 113 0.65 -7.89 -10.28
C GLY A 113 1.85 -7.02 -9.92
N LEU A 114 2.67 -7.40 -8.94
CA LEU A 114 3.85 -6.64 -8.54
C LEU A 114 4.96 -7.53 -7.96
N VAL A 115 6.16 -6.97 -7.91
CA VAL A 115 7.30 -7.54 -7.19
C VAL A 115 7.77 -6.56 -6.14
N ASN A 116 7.95 -7.02 -4.90
CA ASN A 116 8.63 -6.23 -3.89
C ASN A 116 10.12 -6.60 -3.86
N PHE A 117 10.98 -5.60 -4.06
CA PHE A 117 12.42 -5.71 -4.00
C PHE A 117 12.96 -5.04 -2.75
N SER A 118 13.82 -5.72 -1.98
CA SER A 118 14.37 -5.20 -0.73
C SER A 118 15.86 -5.53 -0.60
N ILE A 119 16.69 -4.50 -0.42
CA ILE A 119 18.14 -4.64 -0.24
C ILE A 119 18.47 -5.39 1.05
N VAL A 120 17.85 -5.04 2.16
CA VAL A 120 18.07 -5.73 3.45
C VAL A 120 17.43 -7.12 3.47
N GLY A 121 16.42 -7.35 2.63
CA GLY A 121 15.68 -8.60 2.51
C GLY A 121 14.35 -8.62 3.27
N ARG A 122 13.46 -9.48 2.80
CA ARG A 122 12.07 -9.58 3.30
C ARG A 122 11.96 -10.24 4.68
N ASN A 123 12.96 -11.04 5.04
CA ASN A 123 13.02 -11.77 6.31
C ASN A 123 13.82 -11.01 7.37
N ALA A 124 14.28 -9.80 7.08
CA ALA A 124 15.05 -8.96 7.99
C ALA A 124 14.27 -8.69 9.30
N SER A 125 14.98 -8.76 10.42
CA SER A 125 14.46 -8.43 11.75
C SER A 125 14.07 -6.96 11.84
N PHE A 126 13.38 -6.58 12.90
CA PHE A 126 13.03 -5.18 13.16
C PHE A 126 14.31 -4.30 13.26
N GLU A 127 15.34 -4.78 13.94
CA GLU A 127 16.62 -4.08 14.09
C GLU A 127 17.35 -3.90 12.75
N GLU A 128 17.46 -4.97 11.95
CA GLU A 128 18.08 -4.91 10.62
C GLU A 128 17.36 -3.94 9.69
N ARG A 129 16.03 -3.91 9.75
CA ARG A 129 15.19 -2.99 8.99
C ARG A 129 15.40 -1.55 9.45
N PHE A 130 15.46 -1.32 10.76
CA PHE A 130 15.72 0.01 11.32
C PHE A 130 17.10 0.52 10.89
N ILE A 131 18.15 -0.31 10.97
CA ILE A 131 19.50 0.05 10.50
C ILE A 131 19.48 0.40 9.00
N TYR A 132 18.78 -0.40 8.18
CA TYR A 132 18.66 -0.11 6.76
C TYR A 132 17.93 1.21 6.50
N THR A 133 16.85 1.49 7.20
CA THR A 133 16.06 2.72 7.04
C THR A 133 16.93 3.95 7.35
N GLN A 134 17.67 3.93 8.46
CA GLN A 134 18.58 5.02 8.83
C GLN A 134 19.69 5.24 7.79
N TRP A 135 20.22 4.15 7.22
CA TRP A 135 21.22 4.22 6.17
C TRP A 135 20.62 4.75 4.85
N ASP A 136 19.45 4.25 4.46
CA ASP A 136 18.77 4.67 3.22
C ASP A 136 18.29 6.14 3.26
N GLU A 137 17.91 6.66 4.43
CA GLU A 137 17.60 8.07 4.62
C GLU A 137 18.78 8.99 4.28
N GLN A 138 20.01 8.53 4.49
CA GLN A 138 21.22 9.31 4.20
C GLN A 138 21.68 9.17 2.75
N VAL A 139 21.56 7.97 2.16
CA VAL A 139 22.13 7.67 0.83
C VAL A 139 21.11 7.63 -0.29
N GLU A 140 19.81 7.62 0.04
CA GLU A 140 18.68 7.56 -0.89
C GLU A 140 18.79 6.39 -1.91
N GLU A 141 19.29 5.22 -1.46
CA GLU A 141 19.54 4.09 -2.37
C GLU A 141 18.27 3.62 -3.05
N ARG A 142 17.16 3.44 -2.31
CA ARG A 142 15.89 3.02 -2.89
C ARG A 142 15.40 4.00 -3.96
N ARG A 143 15.48 5.29 -3.70
CA ARG A 143 15.10 6.32 -4.69
C ARG A 143 16.00 6.29 -5.91
N THR A 144 17.30 6.06 -5.72
CA THR A 144 18.27 5.96 -6.80
C THR A 144 18.01 4.73 -7.67
N ILE A 145 17.75 3.57 -7.07
CA ILE A 145 17.38 2.34 -7.79
C ILE A 145 16.07 2.54 -8.55
N ALA A 146 15.04 3.11 -7.92
CA ALA A 146 13.75 3.37 -8.57
C ALA A 146 13.90 4.30 -9.79
N ARG A 147 14.69 5.38 -9.69
CA ARG A 147 14.97 6.27 -10.83
C ARG A 147 15.67 5.55 -11.97
N ALA A 148 16.73 4.78 -11.66
CA ALA A 148 17.46 4.02 -12.67
C ALA A 148 16.57 2.98 -13.37
N PHE A 149 15.71 2.28 -12.60
CA PHE A 149 14.73 1.35 -13.14
C PHE A 149 13.77 2.04 -14.10
N ASN A 150 13.15 3.14 -13.66
CA ASN A 150 12.14 3.87 -14.44
C ASN A 150 12.73 4.52 -15.72
N GLN A 151 14.01 4.83 -15.73
CA GLN A 151 14.71 5.31 -16.93
C GLN A 151 14.95 4.18 -17.94
N GLN A 152 15.17 2.95 -17.46
CA GLN A 152 15.52 1.81 -18.32
C GLN A 152 14.29 1.08 -18.84
N PHE A 153 13.23 0.98 -18.05
CA PHE A 153 12.06 0.13 -18.34
C PHE A 153 10.78 0.94 -18.51
N ALA A 154 10.51 1.39 -19.74
CA ALA A 154 9.40 2.30 -20.05
C ALA A 154 8.00 1.74 -19.81
N TYR A 155 7.82 0.40 -19.77
CA TYR A 155 6.52 -0.26 -19.54
C TYR A 155 6.26 -0.63 -18.08
N TYR A 156 7.21 -0.34 -17.21
CA TYR A 156 7.17 -0.69 -15.80
C TYR A 156 7.43 0.52 -14.94
N LYS A 157 7.04 0.43 -13.67
CA LYS A 157 7.28 1.45 -12.67
C LYS A 157 7.86 0.82 -11.42
N ALA A 158 8.93 1.42 -10.91
CA ALA A 158 9.43 1.15 -9.55
C ALA A 158 9.11 2.35 -8.67
N GLN A 159 8.58 2.11 -7.48
CA GLN A 159 8.29 3.13 -6.49
C GLN A 159 8.74 2.68 -5.10
N VAL A 160 9.17 3.63 -4.27
CA VAL A 160 9.52 3.35 -2.87
C VAL A 160 8.26 2.91 -2.13
N ALA A 161 8.34 1.76 -1.45
CA ALA A 161 7.22 1.15 -0.77
C ALA A 161 7.61 0.66 0.63
N GLY A 162 6.75 0.94 1.60
CA GLY A 162 7.00 0.60 2.99
C GLY A 162 8.30 1.21 3.52
N GLU A 163 8.92 0.52 4.48
CA GLU A 163 10.15 1.00 5.15
C GLU A 163 11.43 0.63 4.40
N THR A 164 11.46 -0.54 3.74
CA THR A 164 12.72 -1.11 3.21
C THR A 164 12.61 -1.62 1.78
N GLY A 165 11.47 -1.43 1.10
CA GLY A 165 11.19 -2.02 -0.20
C GLY A 165 11.04 -1.02 -1.34
N LEU A 166 11.04 -1.59 -2.54
CA LEU A 166 10.54 -1.00 -3.78
C LEU A 166 9.45 -1.92 -4.30
N ASP A 167 8.31 -1.36 -4.67
CA ASP A 167 7.30 -2.09 -5.44
C ASP A 167 7.52 -1.81 -6.93
N ILE A 168 7.58 -2.89 -7.71
CA ILE A 168 7.82 -2.86 -9.15
C ILE A 168 6.65 -3.56 -9.83
N MET A 169 6.05 -2.88 -10.80
CA MET A 169 4.82 -3.32 -11.46
C MET A 169 4.73 -2.79 -12.89
N PRO A 170 3.90 -3.34 -13.76
CA PRO A 170 3.53 -2.70 -15.01
C PRO A 170 2.87 -1.34 -14.77
N ILE A 171 3.02 -0.41 -15.72
CA ILE A 171 2.32 0.89 -15.64
C ILE A 171 0.81 0.63 -15.62
N GLY A 172 0.10 1.31 -14.71
CA GLY A 172 -1.33 1.13 -14.48
C GLY A 172 -1.71 0.11 -13.41
N TYR A 173 -0.76 -0.70 -12.92
CA TYR A 173 -0.97 -1.70 -11.87
C TYR A 173 -0.76 -1.14 -10.45
N ASP A 174 -0.68 0.18 -10.30
CA ASP A 174 -0.62 0.87 -9.00
C ASP A 174 -2.03 1.12 -8.42
N LYS A 175 -2.12 1.74 -7.24
CA LYS A 175 -3.40 1.99 -6.55
C LYS A 175 -4.42 2.80 -7.38
N ARG A 176 -4.02 3.50 -8.42
CA ARG A 176 -4.87 4.27 -9.33
C ARG A 176 -6.02 3.44 -9.91
N GLN A 177 -5.74 2.19 -10.30
CA GLN A 177 -6.74 1.28 -10.88
C GLN A 177 -7.96 1.04 -9.96
N ILE A 178 -7.82 1.24 -8.66
CA ILE A 178 -8.91 1.05 -7.70
C ILE A 178 -10.04 2.06 -7.93
N ALA A 179 -9.71 3.28 -8.37
CA ALA A 179 -10.71 4.30 -8.63
C ALA A 179 -11.64 3.94 -9.79
N ASP A 180 -11.16 3.13 -10.75
CA ASP A 180 -11.95 2.73 -11.93
C ASP A 180 -13.02 1.67 -11.58
N ASP A 181 -12.82 0.93 -10.49
CA ASP A 181 -13.75 -0.11 -10.01
C ASP A 181 -14.80 0.41 -9.02
N ILE A 182 -14.79 1.71 -8.69
CA ILE A 182 -15.70 2.31 -7.73
C ILE A 182 -16.48 3.45 -8.36
N GLU A 183 -17.79 3.29 -8.47
CA GLU A 183 -18.68 4.32 -9.00
C GLU A 183 -19.02 5.38 -7.95
N GLY A 184 -19.24 6.63 -8.41
CA GLY A 184 -19.67 7.74 -7.58
C GLY A 184 -18.56 8.41 -6.75
N PRO A 185 -18.90 9.27 -5.80
CA PRO A 185 -17.94 10.02 -4.98
C PRO A 185 -17.11 9.14 -4.05
N ILE A 186 -15.85 9.54 -3.85
CA ILE A 186 -14.86 8.83 -3.01
C ILE A 186 -14.26 9.78 -1.97
N ILE A 187 -14.13 9.30 -0.75
CA ILE A 187 -13.27 9.89 0.28
C ILE A 187 -12.13 8.91 0.55
N PHE A 188 -10.90 9.33 0.26
CA PHE A 188 -9.71 8.51 0.42
C PHE A 188 -8.84 8.97 1.59
N PHE A 189 -8.43 8.01 2.42
CA PHE A 189 -7.48 8.20 3.53
C PHE A 189 -6.19 7.44 3.25
N GLY A 190 -5.04 8.12 3.31
CA GLY A 190 -3.72 7.52 3.12
C GLY A 190 -2.63 8.30 3.81
N ASP A 191 -1.46 7.68 4.04
CA ASP A 191 -0.32 8.29 4.73
C ASP A 191 0.77 8.82 3.78
N LYS A 192 0.74 8.42 2.50
CA LYS A 192 1.79 8.73 1.50
C LYS A 192 1.21 9.28 0.21
N MET A 193 0.49 10.40 0.30
CA MET A 193 -0.16 11.07 -0.83
C MET A 193 0.74 12.07 -1.57
N ALA A 194 1.92 12.39 -1.04
CA ALA A 194 2.89 13.22 -1.75
C ALA A 194 3.49 12.48 -2.96
N HIS A 195 3.98 13.25 -3.95
CA HIS A 195 4.61 12.71 -5.15
C HIS A 195 5.72 11.70 -4.81
N GLY A 196 5.62 10.50 -5.38
CA GLY A 196 6.52 9.38 -5.10
C GLY A 196 6.05 8.44 -3.99
N GLY A 197 4.99 8.78 -3.23
CA GLY A 197 4.32 7.89 -2.30
C GLY A 197 3.43 6.86 -3.01
N ASN A 198 3.15 5.77 -2.34
CA ASN A 198 2.34 4.69 -2.91
C ASN A 198 0.83 5.02 -2.96
N ASP A 199 0.37 6.02 -2.21
CA ASP A 199 -1.01 6.53 -2.24
C ASP A 199 -1.21 7.64 -3.27
N TYR A 200 -0.11 8.29 -3.70
CA TYR A 200 -0.15 9.39 -4.65
C TYR A 200 -0.95 9.07 -5.93
N PRO A 201 -0.76 7.91 -6.59
CA PRO A 201 -1.49 7.62 -7.82
C PRO A 201 -3.01 7.59 -7.66
N LEU A 202 -3.51 7.08 -6.53
CA LEU A 202 -4.94 7.07 -6.22
C LEU A 202 -5.43 8.46 -5.83
N ALA A 203 -4.70 9.17 -4.97
CA ALA A 203 -5.02 10.53 -4.57
C ALA A 203 -5.05 11.49 -5.76
N GLU A 204 -4.13 11.34 -6.72
CA GLU A 204 -4.08 12.12 -7.96
C GLU A 204 -5.35 11.94 -8.81
N VAL A 205 -5.88 10.74 -8.94
CA VAL A 205 -7.14 10.50 -9.68
C VAL A 205 -8.34 11.05 -8.91
N ILE A 206 -8.39 10.83 -7.61
CA ILE A 206 -9.53 11.24 -6.78
C ILE A 206 -9.68 12.76 -6.71
N GLN A 207 -8.59 13.53 -6.71
CA GLN A 207 -8.67 15.01 -6.66
C GLN A 207 -9.41 15.64 -7.85
N TYR A 208 -9.49 14.94 -8.99
CA TYR A 208 -10.23 15.39 -10.18
C TYR A 208 -11.63 14.79 -10.28
N ARG A 209 -12.01 13.91 -9.34
CA ARG A 209 -13.32 13.28 -9.31
C ARG A 209 -14.32 14.15 -8.56
N GLU A 210 -15.48 14.41 -9.16
CA GLU A 210 -16.52 15.26 -8.57
C GLU A 210 -16.96 14.76 -7.19
N ASN A 211 -17.15 15.71 -6.27
CA ASN A 211 -17.60 15.46 -4.90
C ASN A 211 -16.75 14.42 -4.15
N SER A 212 -15.43 14.41 -4.43
CA SER A 212 -14.48 13.48 -3.84
C SER A 212 -13.36 14.23 -3.10
N TRP A 213 -12.79 13.63 -2.05
CA TRP A 213 -11.78 14.25 -1.20
C TRP A 213 -10.68 13.28 -0.79
N ASN A 214 -9.48 13.82 -0.60
CA ASN A 214 -8.33 13.11 -0.05
C ASN A 214 -8.02 13.65 1.35
N TYR A 215 -7.79 12.75 2.29
CA TYR A 215 -7.29 13.04 3.63
C TYR A 215 -5.92 12.38 3.81
N GLU A 216 -4.85 13.16 3.71
CA GLU A 216 -3.53 12.70 4.10
C GLU A 216 -3.43 12.71 5.62
N VAL A 217 -3.11 11.55 6.20
CA VAL A 217 -3.05 11.35 7.64
C VAL A 217 -1.64 10.96 8.08
N LYS A 218 -1.30 11.22 9.33
CA LYS A 218 0.00 10.85 9.90
C LYS A 218 -0.07 9.54 10.70
N SER A 219 -1.27 9.12 11.05
CA SER A 219 -1.50 7.93 11.86
C SER A 219 -2.98 7.55 11.87
N TRP A 220 -3.30 6.33 12.34
CA TRP A 220 -4.66 5.89 12.59
C TRP A 220 -5.44 6.80 13.56
N LYS A 221 -4.76 7.52 14.45
CA LYS A 221 -5.40 8.48 15.37
C LYS A 221 -5.97 9.69 14.63
N ASP A 222 -5.28 10.15 13.60
CA ASP A 222 -5.79 11.22 12.74
C ASP A 222 -6.98 10.73 11.93
N THR A 223 -6.90 9.52 11.37
CA THR A 223 -8.02 8.87 10.68
C THR A 223 -9.24 8.81 11.60
N HIS A 224 -9.08 8.29 12.83
CA HIS A 224 -10.16 8.19 13.81
C HIS A 224 -10.79 9.55 14.12
N LYS A 225 -9.97 10.57 14.39
CA LYS A 225 -10.43 11.94 14.67
C LYS A 225 -11.23 12.54 13.52
N ILE A 226 -10.77 12.36 12.27
CA ILE A 226 -11.46 12.86 11.08
C ILE A 226 -12.80 12.14 10.92
N LEU A 227 -12.85 10.81 11.07
CA LEU A 227 -14.07 10.02 10.94
C LEU A 227 -15.14 10.43 11.98
N ILE A 228 -14.73 10.69 13.22
CA ILE A 228 -15.62 11.23 14.24
C ILE A 228 -16.20 12.57 13.78
N SER A 229 -15.37 13.49 13.28
CA SER A 229 -15.81 14.81 12.81
C SER A 229 -16.79 14.71 11.63
N LEU A 230 -16.55 13.82 10.67
CA LEU A 230 -17.45 13.58 9.53
C LEU A 230 -18.80 13.01 10.00
N SER A 231 -18.80 12.14 10.99
CA SER A 231 -20.03 11.55 11.54
C SER A 231 -20.92 12.59 12.26
N TYR A 232 -20.32 13.61 12.89
CA TYR A 232 -21.06 14.69 13.56
C TYR A 232 -21.59 15.76 12.58
N ASN A 233 -20.89 15.98 11.46
CA ASN A 233 -21.25 17.07 10.52
C ASN A 233 -22.27 16.66 9.46
N GLY A 234 -22.85 15.45 9.54
CA GLY A 234 -23.97 15.04 8.69
C GLY A 234 -23.63 14.87 7.21
N LEU A 235 -22.38 14.63 6.87
CA LEU A 235 -22.01 14.12 5.54
C LEU A 235 -22.39 12.63 5.47
N GLN A 236 -23.70 12.38 5.48
CA GLN A 236 -24.33 11.08 5.18
C GLN A 236 -24.65 10.99 3.70
#